data_0db21a138da5fea7005f575b4b915a08
#
_entry.id   0db21a138da5fea7005f575b4b915a08
#
_cell.length_a   1.000
_cell.length_b   1.000
_cell.length_c   1.000
_cell.angle_alpha   90.00
_cell.angle_beta   90.00
_cell.angle_gamma   90.00
#
_symmetry.space_group_name_H-M   'P 1'
#
loop_
_entity.id
_entity.type
_entity.pdbx_description
1 polymer ?
#
loop_
_entity_poly.entity_id
_entity_poly.type
_entity_poly.pdbx_seq_one_letter_code
_entity_poly.pdbx_strand_id
1 'polypeptide(L)'
;MRRSEREVTDCNEIRQILERAEVLRLAMHDEPYPYIVPVNFGFTMQDDQLVLFFHEAKVGKKCDLLQKNPHVSFEVEGKQQLIPPNGAASCTAGFAYESVIGQGIAELAPEEKKEDLLKKLLEHYRIPFQSFSQAHLERTAVYQIIVKQYTAKRRPIPQGR
;
A
#
# COMPACT_ATOMS: atom_id res chain seq x y z
N MET A 1 -16.85 -5.09 -9.68
CA MET A 1 -15.88 -6.22 -9.46
C MET A 1 -16.43 -7.51 -10.04
N ARG A 2 -15.61 -8.40 -10.67
CA ARG A 2 -16.11 -9.66 -11.31
C ARG A 2 -16.51 -10.74 -10.30
N ARG A 3 -15.88 -10.77 -9.12
CA ARG A 3 -16.14 -11.74 -8.03
C ARG A 3 -16.51 -10.98 -6.78
N SER A 4 -17.78 -10.56 -6.70
CA SER A 4 -18.32 -9.78 -5.58
C SER A 4 -18.30 -10.57 -4.26
N GLU A 5 -18.38 -11.89 -4.31
CA GLU A 5 -18.31 -12.76 -3.11
C GLU A 5 -16.96 -12.70 -2.38
N ARG A 6 -15.95 -12.04 -2.96
CA ARG A 6 -14.62 -11.83 -2.36
C ARG A 6 -14.38 -10.40 -1.96
N GLU A 7 -15.34 -9.52 -2.16
CA GLU A 7 -15.21 -8.13 -1.80
C GLU A 7 -15.21 -7.97 -0.28
N VAL A 8 -14.31 -7.14 0.21
CA VAL A 8 -14.25 -6.72 1.60
C VAL A 8 -14.70 -5.27 1.65
N THR A 9 -15.80 -5.00 2.33
CA THR A 9 -16.39 -3.66 2.44
C THR A 9 -16.33 -3.09 3.86
N ASP A 10 -16.08 -3.94 4.86
CA ASP A 10 -15.93 -3.50 6.24
C ASP A 10 -14.60 -2.77 6.43
N CYS A 11 -14.65 -1.51 6.91
CA CYS A 11 -13.50 -0.64 7.08
C CYS A 11 -12.46 -1.19 8.06
N ASN A 12 -12.90 -1.92 9.11
CA ASN A 12 -11.96 -2.52 10.07
C ASN A 12 -11.22 -3.71 9.45
N GLU A 13 -11.90 -4.51 8.63
CA GLU A 13 -11.25 -5.59 7.89
C GLU A 13 -10.24 -5.06 6.87
N ILE A 14 -10.58 -3.98 6.16
CA ILE A 14 -9.68 -3.31 5.21
C ILE A 14 -8.45 -2.75 5.94
N ARG A 15 -8.66 -2.09 7.09
CA ARG A 15 -7.56 -1.64 7.97
C ARG A 15 -6.64 -2.79 8.34
N GLN A 16 -7.18 -3.94 8.75
CA GLN A 16 -6.39 -5.11 9.10
C GLN A 16 -5.59 -5.68 7.91
N ILE A 17 -6.09 -5.59 6.68
CA ILE A 17 -5.34 -5.97 5.49
C ILE A 17 -4.14 -5.02 5.33
N LEU A 18 -4.37 -3.71 5.42
CA LEU A 18 -3.32 -2.69 5.33
C LEU A 18 -2.26 -2.85 6.43
N GLU A 19 -2.66 -3.11 7.68
CA GLU A 19 -1.74 -3.33 8.82
C GLU A 19 -0.83 -4.56 8.65
N ARG A 20 -1.25 -5.55 7.88
CA ARG A 20 -0.46 -6.75 7.59
C ARG A 20 0.39 -6.65 6.35
N ALA A 21 0.11 -5.68 5.49
CA ALA A 21 0.83 -5.49 4.25
C ALA A 21 2.19 -4.82 4.51
N GLU A 22 3.24 -5.35 3.89
CA GLU A 22 4.61 -4.86 4.09
C GLU A 22 5.11 -4.02 2.92
N VAL A 23 4.50 -4.18 1.75
CA VAL A 23 4.94 -3.52 0.51
C VAL A 23 3.76 -2.93 -0.22
N LEU A 24 3.90 -1.67 -0.61
CA LEU A 24 3.00 -1.01 -1.54
C LEU A 24 3.66 -1.00 -2.93
N ARG A 25 2.97 -1.53 -3.93
CA ARG A 25 3.37 -1.42 -5.33
C ARG A 25 2.71 -0.17 -5.90
N LEU A 26 3.54 0.83 -6.15
CA LEU A 26 3.12 2.13 -6.68
C LEU A 26 3.29 2.14 -8.19
N ALA A 27 2.22 2.40 -8.93
CA ALA A 27 2.22 2.55 -10.38
C ALA A 27 2.02 4.03 -10.75
N MET A 28 2.95 4.55 -11.53
CA MET A 28 3.00 5.93 -12.01
C MET A 28 2.92 5.98 -13.53
N HIS A 29 2.42 7.10 -14.04
CA HIS A 29 2.36 7.32 -15.47
C HIS A 29 3.76 7.56 -16.03
N ASP A 30 4.15 6.73 -16.99
CA ASP A 30 5.42 6.86 -17.73
C ASP A 30 5.18 6.36 -19.18
N GLU A 31 5.92 6.89 -20.13
CA GLU A 31 5.78 6.54 -21.54
C GLU A 31 7.00 5.74 -22.03
N PRO A 32 6.82 4.69 -22.83
CA PRO A 32 5.54 4.11 -23.27
C PRO A 32 4.95 3.06 -22.30
N TYR A 33 5.60 2.79 -21.16
CA TYR A 33 5.17 1.78 -20.21
C TYR A 33 4.98 2.39 -18.82
N PRO A 34 3.92 2.01 -18.06
CA PRO A 34 3.77 2.42 -16.67
C PRO A 34 5.01 2.06 -15.85
N TYR A 35 5.45 2.96 -14.99
CA TYR A 35 6.54 2.69 -14.06
C TYR A 35 5.98 2.18 -12.74
N ILE A 36 6.35 0.95 -12.37
CA ILE A 36 5.92 0.31 -11.13
C ILE A 36 7.12 0.12 -10.22
N VAL A 37 6.95 0.48 -8.95
CA VAL A 37 8.02 0.34 -7.94
C VAL A 37 7.45 -0.12 -6.60
N PRO A 38 8.09 -1.09 -5.90
CA PRO A 38 7.76 -1.41 -4.52
C PRO A 38 8.32 -0.34 -3.59
N VAL A 39 7.52 0.07 -2.61
CA VAL A 39 7.92 1.00 -1.56
C VAL A 39 7.43 0.53 -0.19
N ASN A 40 8.19 0.86 0.86
CA ASN A 40 7.67 0.81 2.21
C ASN A 40 6.66 1.93 2.41
N PHE A 41 5.61 1.69 3.16
CA PHE A 41 4.52 2.62 3.32
C PHE A 41 3.96 2.63 4.74
N GLY A 42 3.24 3.67 5.06
CA GLY A 42 2.33 3.74 6.19
C GLY A 42 0.97 4.24 5.71
N PHE A 43 -0.01 4.24 6.59
CA PHE A 43 -1.33 4.72 6.24
C PHE A 43 -2.04 5.37 7.44
N THR A 44 -3.01 6.21 7.13
CA THR A 44 -4.06 6.65 8.05
C THR A 44 -5.41 6.41 7.41
N MET A 45 -6.39 6.05 8.23
CA MET A 45 -7.77 5.88 7.79
C MET A 45 -8.67 6.56 8.83
N GLN A 46 -9.29 7.66 8.46
CA GLN A 46 -10.19 8.46 9.30
C GLN A 46 -11.44 8.81 8.47
N ASP A 47 -12.63 8.61 9.05
CA ASP A 47 -13.92 8.92 8.38
C ASP A 47 -13.99 8.39 6.94
N ASP A 48 -13.57 7.13 6.74
CA ASP A 48 -13.47 6.43 5.45
C ASP A 48 -12.46 7.03 4.45
N GLN A 49 -11.75 8.10 4.83
CA GLN A 49 -10.68 8.65 4.02
C GLN A 49 -9.38 7.88 4.26
N LEU A 50 -8.93 7.13 3.27
CA LEU A 50 -7.63 6.46 3.27
C LEU A 50 -6.56 7.40 2.71
N VAL A 51 -5.48 7.56 3.46
CA VAL A 51 -4.25 8.22 3.01
C VAL A 51 -3.10 7.23 3.20
N LEU A 52 -2.39 6.93 2.14
CA LEU A 52 -1.14 6.17 2.18
C LEU A 52 0.02 7.15 2.12
N PHE A 53 1.16 6.79 2.71
CA PHE A 53 2.36 7.63 2.62
C PHE A 53 3.62 6.77 2.56
N PHE A 54 4.62 7.30 1.87
CA PHE A 54 5.92 6.68 1.72
C PHE A 54 7.02 7.73 1.71
N HIS A 55 8.25 7.31 1.91
CA HIS A 55 9.40 8.21 1.88
C HIS A 55 10.38 7.82 0.77
N GLU A 56 11.14 8.82 0.31
CA GLU A 56 12.19 8.63 -0.68
C GLU A 56 13.26 9.73 -0.62
N ALA A 57 14.30 9.61 -1.45
CA ALA A 57 15.21 10.71 -1.71
C ALA A 57 14.51 11.84 -2.48
N LYS A 58 14.96 13.08 -2.31
CA LYS A 58 14.38 14.27 -2.99
C LYS A 58 14.62 14.31 -4.50
N VAL A 59 15.39 13.37 -5.05
CA VAL A 59 15.77 13.30 -6.47
C VAL A 59 15.63 11.86 -6.98
N GLY A 60 15.26 11.71 -8.24
CA GLY A 60 15.16 10.42 -8.91
C GLY A 60 13.92 10.27 -9.77
N LYS A 61 13.90 9.24 -10.60
CA LYS A 61 12.83 8.99 -11.59
C LYS A 61 11.43 9.07 -11.00
N LYS A 62 11.22 8.54 -9.80
CA LYS A 62 9.93 8.55 -9.11
C LYS A 62 9.47 9.98 -8.80
N CYS A 63 10.37 10.83 -8.25
CA CYS A 63 10.08 12.26 -8.03
C CYS A 63 9.70 12.98 -9.32
N ASP A 64 10.47 12.74 -10.38
CA ASP A 64 10.25 13.40 -11.68
C ASP A 64 8.89 13.01 -12.26
N LEU A 65 8.52 11.73 -12.16
CA LEU A 65 7.22 11.24 -12.65
C LEU A 65 6.06 11.80 -11.84
N LEU A 66 6.17 11.84 -10.51
CA LEU A 66 5.12 12.38 -9.63
C LEU A 66 4.93 13.90 -9.80
N GLN A 67 6.01 14.64 -10.04
CA GLN A 67 5.93 16.07 -10.37
C GLN A 67 5.24 16.32 -11.71
N LYS A 68 5.51 15.45 -12.70
CA LYS A 68 4.91 15.55 -14.04
C LYS A 68 3.44 15.12 -14.05
N ASN A 69 3.11 14.05 -13.33
CA ASN A 69 1.75 13.54 -13.22
C ASN A 69 1.54 12.89 -11.85
N PRO A 70 0.78 13.53 -10.94
CA PRO A 70 0.57 13.03 -9.59
C PRO A 70 -0.47 11.90 -9.49
N HIS A 71 -1.16 11.55 -10.57
CA HIS A 71 -2.15 10.48 -10.56
C HIS A 71 -1.45 9.13 -10.52
N VAL A 72 -1.79 8.33 -9.50
CA VAL A 72 -1.18 7.04 -9.25
C VAL A 72 -2.21 5.95 -9.05
N SER A 73 -1.82 4.73 -9.34
CA SER A 73 -2.50 3.53 -8.87
C SER A 73 -1.60 2.80 -7.89
N PHE A 74 -2.20 2.08 -6.97
CA PHE A 74 -1.46 1.29 -6.00
C PHE A 74 -2.09 -0.08 -5.78
N GLU A 75 -1.27 -0.98 -5.32
CA GLU A 75 -1.68 -2.29 -4.84
C GLU A 75 -0.88 -2.62 -3.57
N VAL A 76 -1.57 -3.19 -2.58
CA VAL A 76 -0.97 -3.81 -1.40
C VAL A 76 -1.53 -5.21 -1.20
N GLU A 77 -0.69 -6.13 -0.77
CA GLU A 77 -1.07 -7.50 -0.45
C GLU A 77 -0.87 -7.76 1.05
N GLY A 78 -1.90 -8.30 1.70
CA GLY A 78 -1.80 -8.82 3.04
C GLY A 78 -1.31 -10.27 3.03
N LYS A 79 -1.95 -11.14 3.82
CA LYS A 79 -1.56 -12.54 3.92
C LYS A 79 -1.82 -13.31 2.62
N GLN A 80 -0.85 -14.15 2.26
CA GLN A 80 -0.96 -15.11 1.17
C GLN A 80 -0.63 -16.51 1.67
N GLN A 81 -1.39 -17.50 1.21
CA GLN A 81 -1.13 -18.90 1.54
C GLN A 81 -1.55 -19.83 0.41
N LEU A 82 -0.66 -20.75 0.07
CA LEU A 82 -0.99 -21.83 -0.87
C LEU A 82 -2.11 -22.70 -0.30
N ILE A 83 -3.12 -22.95 -1.12
CA ILE A 83 -4.16 -23.97 -0.87
C ILE A 83 -3.77 -25.19 -1.71
N PRO A 84 -3.30 -26.27 -1.09
CA PRO A 84 -2.91 -27.47 -1.84
C PRO A 84 -4.12 -28.08 -2.58
N PRO A 85 -3.87 -28.85 -3.63
CA PRO A 85 -4.96 -29.53 -4.34
C PRO A 85 -5.69 -30.51 -3.45
N ASN A 86 -6.98 -30.70 -3.70
CA ASN A 86 -7.79 -31.70 -3.03
C ASN A 86 -7.76 -33.01 -3.85
N GLY A 87 -7.11 -34.05 -3.30
CA GLY A 87 -6.93 -35.33 -3.98
C GLY A 87 -6.07 -35.22 -5.25
N ALA A 88 -6.39 -36.01 -6.26
CA ALA A 88 -5.62 -36.08 -7.51
C ALA A 88 -5.86 -34.90 -8.49
N ALA A 89 -6.85 -34.05 -8.22
CA ALA A 89 -7.24 -32.97 -9.12
C ALA A 89 -6.39 -31.70 -8.90
N SER A 90 -5.28 -31.58 -9.58
CA SER A 90 -4.36 -30.40 -9.46
C SER A 90 -5.05 -29.05 -9.72
N CYS A 91 -6.10 -29.01 -10.52
CA CYS A 91 -6.88 -27.78 -10.79
C CYS A 91 -7.64 -27.24 -9.57
N THR A 92 -7.70 -27.98 -8.46
CA THR A 92 -8.28 -27.52 -7.19
C THR A 92 -7.31 -26.71 -6.32
N ALA A 93 -6.02 -26.71 -6.64
CA ALA A 93 -5.02 -25.86 -6.00
C ALA A 93 -5.34 -24.37 -6.18
N GLY A 94 -4.87 -23.55 -5.27
CA GLY A 94 -5.07 -22.10 -5.36
C GLY A 94 -4.31 -21.36 -4.28
N PHE A 95 -4.62 -20.05 -4.16
CA PHE A 95 -4.08 -19.20 -3.09
C PHE A 95 -5.23 -18.58 -2.29
N ALA A 96 -5.12 -18.61 -0.98
CA ALA A 96 -5.75 -17.65 -0.10
C ALA A 96 -4.96 -16.34 -0.20
N TYR A 97 -5.63 -15.21 -0.26
CA TYR A 97 -5.00 -13.90 -0.40
C TYR A 97 -5.87 -12.78 0.14
N GLU A 98 -5.24 -11.68 0.44
CA GLU A 98 -5.86 -10.40 0.75
C GLU A 98 -5.16 -9.32 -0.07
N SER A 99 -5.92 -8.38 -0.63
CA SER A 99 -5.35 -7.25 -1.36
C SER A 99 -6.24 -6.01 -1.29
N VAL A 100 -5.61 -4.84 -1.37
CA VAL A 100 -6.28 -3.56 -1.60
C VAL A 100 -5.66 -2.92 -2.83
N ILE A 101 -6.51 -2.57 -3.81
CA ILE A 101 -6.09 -1.90 -5.03
C ILE A 101 -6.86 -0.60 -5.12
N GLY A 102 -6.16 0.49 -5.44
CA GLY A 102 -6.81 1.79 -5.53
C GLY A 102 -6.07 2.79 -6.40
N GLN A 103 -6.63 3.98 -6.44
CA GLN A 103 -6.14 5.11 -7.21
C GLN A 103 -6.20 6.38 -6.36
N GLY A 104 -5.27 7.29 -6.59
CA GLY A 104 -5.21 8.54 -5.85
C GLY A 104 -4.29 9.57 -6.47
N ILE A 105 -4.10 10.64 -5.71
CA ILE A 105 -3.19 11.73 -6.07
C ILE A 105 -2.04 11.71 -5.07
N ALA A 106 -0.82 11.56 -5.58
CA ALA A 106 0.39 11.63 -4.79
C ALA A 106 0.89 13.08 -4.73
N GLU A 107 1.10 13.58 -3.52
CA GLU A 107 1.59 14.93 -3.27
C GLU A 107 2.66 14.94 -2.19
N LEU A 108 3.58 15.90 -2.24
CA LEU A 108 4.54 16.10 -1.16
C LEU A 108 3.79 16.45 0.13
N ALA A 109 4.13 15.75 1.19
CA ALA A 109 3.61 16.08 2.51
C ALA A 109 4.12 17.46 2.95
N PRO A 110 3.30 18.27 3.64
CA PRO A 110 3.75 19.49 4.27
C PRO A 110 4.95 19.22 5.19
N GLU A 111 5.93 20.13 5.21
CA GLU A 111 7.18 19.92 5.95
C GLU A 111 6.95 19.68 7.44
N GLU A 112 5.96 20.37 8.02
CA GLU A 112 5.55 20.23 9.42
C GLU A 112 4.94 18.86 9.76
N LYS A 113 4.46 18.10 8.76
CA LYS A 113 3.91 16.74 8.94
C LYS A 113 4.93 15.64 8.70
N LYS A 114 6.07 15.96 8.09
CA LYS A 114 7.07 14.98 7.65
C LYS A 114 7.51 14.05 8.77
N GLU A 115 7.93 14.61 9.91
CA GLU A 115 8.43 13.81 11.02
C GLU A 115 7.36 12.88 11.59
N ASP A 116 6.12 13.38 11.74
CA ASP A 116 4.99 12.59 12.23
C ASP A 116 4.67 11.42 11.28
N LEU A 117 4.66 11.66 9.97
CA LEU A 117 4.42 10.61 8.98
C LEU A 117 5.54 9.56 8.97
N LEU A 118 6.80 9.98 9.14
CA LEU A 118 7.93 9.05 9.25
C LEU A 118 7.83 8.20 10.53
N LYS A 119 7.39 8.77 11.66
CA LYS A 119 7.11 8.00 12.89
C LYS A 119 6.02 6.96 12.66
N LYS A 120 4.90 7.35 12.07
CA LYS A 120 3.80 6.43 11.72
C LYS A 120 4.24 5.33 10.76
N LEU A 121 5.16 5.63 9.84
CA LEU A 121 5.75 4.62 8.96
C LEU A 121 6.56 3.58 9.76
N LEU A 122 7.37 4.02 10.74
CA LEU A 122 8.08 3.10 11.63
C LEU A 122 7.12 2.28 12.48
N GLU A 123 6.05 2.88 13.00
CA GLU A 123 5.00 2.21 13.77
C GLU A 123 4.33 1.10 12.95
N HIS A 124 4.05 1.35 11.67
CA HIS A 124 3.50 0.34 10.77
C HIS A 124 4.37 -0.92 10.71
N TYR A 125 5.70 -0.76 10.68
CA TYR A 125 6.66 -1.86 10.73
C TYR A 125 7.05 -2.31 12.14
N ARG A 126 6.42 -1.75 13.17
CA ARG A 126 6.73 -2.05 14.58
C ARG A 126 8.20 -1.78 14.94
N ILE A 127 8.79 -0.78 14.30
CA ILE A 127 10.16 -0.33 14.57
C ILE A 127 10.10 0.74 15.65
N PRO A 128 10.76 0.55 16.81
CA PRO A 128 10.80 1.57 17.86
C PRO A 128 11.42 2.87 17.35
N PHE A 129 10.70 3.97 17.52
CA PHE A 129 11.24 5.29 17.22
C PHE A 129 12.21 5.74 18.30
N GLN A 130 13.35 6.28 17.89
CA GLN A 130 14.31 6.94 18.80
C GLN A 130 14.45 8.42 18.43
N SER A 131 15.02 8.73 17.26
CA SER A 131 15.15 10.10 16.76
C SER A 131 15.48 10.08 15.26
N PHE A 132 15.18 11.17 14.56
CA PHE A 132 15.72 11.44 13.24
C PHE A 132 16.80 12.50 13.33
N SER A 133 17.92 12.31 12.65
CA SER A 133 18.90 13.38 12.48
C SER A 133 18.37 14.45 11.54
N GLN A 134 18.70 15.71 11.78
CA GLN A 134 18.33 16.82 10.91
C GLN A 134 18.77 16.58 9.46
N ALA A 135 20.00 16.10 9.26
CA ALA A 135 20.52 15.77 7.93
C ALA A 135 19.73 14.66 7.22
N HIS A 136 19.12 13.72 7.96
CA HIS A 136 18.23 12.71 7.37
C HIS A 136 16.92 13.34 6.91
N LEU A 137 16.28 14.13 7.77
CA LEU A 137 15.03 14.84 7.44
C LEU A 137 15.19 15.75 6.22
N GLU A 138 16.30 16.49 6.13
CA GLU A 138 16.58 17.40 5.01
C GLU A 138 16.72 16.68 3.67
N ARG A 139 17.25 15.44 3.65
CA ARG A 139 17.44 14.65 2.43
C ARG A 139 16.26 13.79 2.05
N THR A 140 15.29 13.63 2.95
CA THR A 140 14.13 12.78 2.76
C THR A 140 12.94 13.59 2.28
N ALA A 141 12.27 13.12 1.24
CA ALA A 141 10.94 13.54 0.84
C ALA A 141 9.90 12.53 1.37
N VAL A 142 8.75 13.02 1.81
CA VAL A 142 7.60 12.19 2.15
C VAL A 142 6.46 12.53 1.22
N TYR A 143 5.91 11.55 0.55
CA TYR A 143 4.73 11.69 -0.29
C TYR A 143 3.52 11.10 0.41
N GLN A 144 2.37 11.76 0.26
CA GLN A 144 1.06 11.27 0.64
C GLN A 144 0.28 10.91 -0.63
N ILE A 145 -0.42 9.79 -0.62
CA ILE A 145 -1.40 9.44 -1.66
C ILE A 145 -2.77 9.67 -1.06
N ILE A 146 -3.44 10.72 -1.50
CA ILE A 146 -4.84 10.96 -1.16
C ILE A 146 -5.70 10.03 -2.00
N VAL A 147 -6.14 8.94 -1.39
CA VAL A 147 -6.87 7.88 -2.11
C VAL A 147 -8.23 8.39 -2.50
N LYS A 148 -8.58 8.25 -3.78
CA LYS A 148 -9.87 8.68 -4.35
C LYS A 148 -10.86 7.53 -4.45
N GLN A 149 -10.37 6.34 -4.75
CA GLN A 149 -11.16 5.12 -4.79
C GLN A 149 -10.28 3.91 -4.54
N TYR A 150 -10.84 2.89 -3.93
CA TYR A 150 -10.16 1.62 -3.73
C TYR A 150 -11.17 0.47 -3.65
N THR A 151 -10.66 -0.75 -3.82
CA THR A 151 -11.40 -1.99 -3.61
C THR A 151 -10.52 -2.96 -2.83
N ALA A 152 -11.12 -3.67 -1.89
CA ALA A 152 -10.43 -4.71 -1.14
C ALA A 152 -11.02 -6.08 -1.46
N LYS A 153 -10.15 -7.10 -1.46
CA LYS A 153 -10.51 -8.49 -1.74
C LYS A 153 -9.87 -9.43 -0.75
N ARG A 154 -10.61 -10.51 -0.45
CA ARG A 154 -10.10 -11.62 0.32
C ARG A 154 -10.60 -12.95 -0.25
N ARG A 155 -9.71 -13.89 -0.43
CA ARG A 155 -10.04 -15.31 -0.54
C ARG A 155 -9.54 -15.99 0.73
N PRO A 156 -10.44 -16.38 1.68
CA PRO A 156 -10.02 -16.99 2.93
C PRO A 156 -9.42 -18.37 2.69
N ILE A 157 -8.64 -18.83 3.68
CA ILE A 157 -8.25 -20.23 3.76
C ILE A 157 -9.53 -21.04 4.03
N PRO A 158 -9.81 -22.11 3.27
CA PRO A 158 -10.93 -22.98 3.56
C PRO A 158 -10.83 -23.51 4.99
N GLN A 159 -11.84 -23.25 5.83
CA GLN A 159 -11.91 -23.82 7.17
C GLN A 159 -12.22 -25.31 7.06
N GLY A 160 -11.32 -26.14 7.58
CA GLY A 160 -11.58 -27.56 7.88
C GLY A 160 -11.85 -28.46 6.67
N ARG A 161 -10.83 -29.09 6.20
CA ARG A 161 -10.92 -30.44 5.61
C ARG A 161 -9.88 -31.33 6.21
#